data_a429c13e5488c2ec06a726da590ac282
#
_entry.id   a429c13e5488c2ec06a726da590ac282
#
_cell.length_a   1.000
_cell.length_b   1.000
_cell.length_c   1.000
_cell.angle_alpha   90.00
_cell.angle_beta   90.00
_cell.angle_gamma   90.00
#
_symmetry.space_group_name_H-M   'P 1'
#
loop_
_entity.id
_entity.type
_entity.pdbx_description
1 polymer ?
#
loop_
_entity_poly.entity_id
_entity_poly.type
_entity_poly.pdbx_seq_one_letter_code
_entity_poly.pdbx_strand_id
1 'polypeptide(L)'
;MKKTTNLPLIATRKQFHINSPLKKRTLIMQHNKIISAAIALCVIALFTTASVPSASASTRTPVTITGTYDFSTFPDVTGTFTTSGALTISGDTTMHIGPNENGTIAHCVVTLIAPDGVIIIHQQCQFATSPPAGRWEIVSGTGAYANLRGNGSLTMPDDEEAMTGFVYQ
;
A
#
# COMPACT_ATOMS: atom_id res chain seq x y z
N MET A 1 -55.16 4.47 -3.40
CA MET A 1 -55.31 4.66 -1.95
C MET A 1 -53.95 4.53 -1.28
N LYS A 2 -53.36 5.66 -0.86
CA LYS A 2 -52.07 5.73 -0.17
C LYS A 2 -52.31 5.87 1.32
N LYS A 3 -51.86 4.94 2.14
CA LYS A 3 -51.86 5.07 3.61
C LYS A 3 -50.48 5.54 4.06
N THR A 4 -50.43 6.74 4.54
CA THR A 4 -49.29 7.37 5.21
C THR A 4 -49.37 7.03 6.68
N THR A 5 -48.36 6.38 7.24
CA THR A 5 -48.27 6.09 8.69
C THR A 5 -47.21 6.99 9.30
N ASN A 6 -47.65 7.97 10.12
CA ASN A 6 -46.78 8.84 10.91
C ASN A 6 -46.36 8.11 12.20
N LEU A 7 -45.06 8.04 12.49
CA LEU A 7 -44.53 7.67 13.81
C LEU A 7 -44.16 8.95 14.60
N PRO A 8 -44.45 9.02 15.89
CA PRO A 8 -44.04 10.14 16.71
C PRO A 8 -42.63 10.00 17.26
N LEU A 9 -41.93 11.11 17.22
CA LEU A 9 -40.60 11.31 17.79
C LEU A 9 -40.70 11.50 19.30
N ILE A 10 -40.16 10.57 20.12
CA ILE A 10 -40.02 10.75 21.57
C ILE A 10 -38.59 11.17 21.88
N ALA A 11 -38.43 12.44 22.21
CA ALA A 11 -37.17 13.00 22.70
C ALA A 11 -37.12 12.87 24.23
N THR A 12 -36.28 11.97 24.72
CA THR A 12 -35.99 11.86 26.15
C THR A 12 -34.68 12.60 26.48
N ARG A 13 -34.83 13.76 27.09
CA ARG A 13 -33.76 14.64 27.59
C ARG A 13 -33.31 14.14 28.96
N LYS A 14 -32.17 13.49 29.11
CA LYS A 14 -31.54 13.19 30.40
C LYS A 14 -30.73 14.40 30.87
N GLN A 15 -31.20 15.01 31.95
CA GLN A 15 -30.47 16.01 32.72
C GLN A 15 -29.34 15.30 33.53
N PHE A 16 -28.10 15.68 33.31
CA PHE A 16 -27.00 15.31 34.17
C PHE A 16 -26.85 16.32 35.29
N HIS A 17 -27.11 15.86 36.51
CA HIS A 17 -26.83 16.61 37.73
C HIS A 17 -25.34 16.44 38.09
N ILE A 18 -24.61 17.55 38.01
CA ILE A 18 -23.21 17.62 38.46
C ILE A 18 -23.19 18.08 39.91
N ASN A 19 -23.03 17.16 40.85
CA ASN A 19 -22.70 17.47 42.22
C ASN A 19 -21.17 17.51 42.40
N SER A 20 -20.63 18.72 42.57
CA SER A 20 -19.26 18.95 43.03
C SER A 20 -19.19 18.93 44.55
N PRO A 21 -18.30 18.21 45.17
CA PRO A 21 -17.79 18.54 46.51
C PRO A 21 -16.42 19.20 46.43
N LEU A 22 -16.41 20.54 46.53
CA LEU A 22 -15.26 21.30 47.02
C LEU A 22 -15.09 20.98 48.49
N LYS A 23 -14.04 20.27 48.88
CA LYS A 23 -13.31 20.45 50.14
C LYS A 23 -12.24 19.36 50.34
N LYS A 24 -10.97 19.74 50.26
CA LYS A 24 -9.77 19.29 50.96
C LYS A 24 -8.55 19.36 50.06
N ARG A 25 -8.16 20.57 49.75
CA ARG A 25 -6.80 20.87 49.25
C ARG A 25 -6.18 21.82 50.28
N THR A 26 -5.58 21.30 51.31
CA THR A 26 -4.58 22.01 52.13
C THR A 26 -4.03 20.97 53.10
N LEU A 27 -3.02 20.22 52.73
CA LEU A 27 -2.05 19.54 53.61
C LEU A 27 -1.15 18.50 52.90
N ILE A 28 -0.73 18.75 51.68
CA ILE A 28 0.31 17.91 51.03
C ILE A 28 1.26 18.83 50.24
N MET A 29 1.76 19.87 50.87
CA MET A 29 2.64 20.82 50.15
C MET A 29 4.05 20.95 50.76
N GLN A 30 4.47 20.03 51.59
CA GLN A 30 5.83 20.10 52.18
C GLN A 30 6.68 18.86 52.03
N HIS A 31 6.19 17.74 51.47
CA HIS A 31 7.04 16.54 51.28
C HIS A 31 7.57 16.34 49.86
N ASN A 32 7.17 17.17 48.89
CA ASN A 32 7.54 16.96 47.49
C ASN A 32 8.82 17.69 47.04
N LYS A 33 9.50 18.43 47.90
CA LYS A 33 10.71 19.16 47.49
C LYS A 33 12.00 18.34 47.58
N ILE A 34 12.00 17.20 48.28
CA ILE A 34 13.20 16.36 48.43
C ILE A 34 13.24 15.21 47.42
N ILE A 35 12.09 14.80 46.87
CA ILE A 35 12.00 13.68 45.89
C ILE A 35 12.28 14.17 44.48
N SER A 36 12.06 15.45 44.17
CA SER A 36 12.27 15.99 42.81
C SER A 36 13.75 16.15 42.42
N ALA A 37 14.67 16.21 43.35
CA ALA A 37 16.10 16.33 43.04
C ALA A 37 16.77 14.99 42.70
N ALA A 38 16.22 13.86 43.16
CA ALA A 38 16.80 12.54 42.91
C ALA A 38 16.36 11.93 41.59
N ILE A 39 15.20 12.34 41.03
CA ILE A 39 14.66 11.83 39.75
C ILE A 39 15.29 12.54 38.54
N ALA A 40 15.75 13.79 38.73
CA ALA A 40 16.38 14.54 37.62
C ALA A 40 17.77 14.01 37.23
N LEU A 41 18.44 13.25 38.09
CA LEU A 41 19.80 12.73 37.81
C LEU A 41 19.79 11.35 37.12
N CYS A 42 18.70 10.60 37.20
CA CYS A 42 18.58 9.28 36.54
C CYS A 42 18.07 9.30 35.11
N VAL A 43 17.52 10.42 34.61
CA VAL A 43 16.98 10.51 33.23
C VAL A 43 18.05 10.87 32.21
N ILE A 44 19.21 11.38 32.63
CA ILE A 44 20.30 11.79 31.70
C ILE A 44 21.20 10.61 31.28
N ALA A 45 21.14 9.46 31.94
CA ALA A 45 22.01 8.32 31.63
C ALA A 45 21.44 7.28 30.69
N LEU A 46 20.23 7.46 30.13
CA LEU A 46 19.57 6.52 29.23
C LEU A 46 19.39 7.04 27.77
N PHE A 47 20.01 8.17 27.43
CA PHE A 47 20.30 8.46 26.03
C PHE A 47 21.56 7.70 25.61
N THR A 48 21.54 6.36 25.73
CA THR A 48 22.36 5.53 24.87
C THR A 48 21.91 5.87 23.46
N THR A 49 22.81 6.45 22.68
CA THR A 49 22.68 6.66 21.25
C THR A 49 22.23 5.34 20.63
N ALA A 50 20.91 5.15 20.52
CA ALA A 50 20.36 4.21 19.57
C ALA A 50 20.87 4.73 18.23
N SER A 51 21.95 4.12 17.72
CA SER A 51 22.39 4.29 16.36
C SER A 51 21.17 3.91 15.52
N VAL A 52 20.43 4.91 15.07
CA VAL A 52 19.37 4.71 14.08
C VAL A 52 20.10 4.04 12.90
N PRO A 53 19.77 2.78 12.56
CA PRO A 53 20.39 2.17 11.40
C PRO A 53 20.13 3.12 10.25
N SER A 54 21.20 3.66 9.66
CA SER A 54 21.09 4.43 8.42
C SER A 54 20.32 3.56 7.46
N ALA A 55 19.10 3.95 7.11
CA ALA A 55 18.35 3.29 6.08
C ALA A 55 19.24 3.34 4.83
N SER A 56 19.81 2.19 4.46
CA SER A 56 20.58 2.06 3.23
C SER A 56 19.64 2.50 2.12
N ALA A 57 19.99 3.59 1.44
CA ALA A 57 19.18 4.05 0.33
C ALA A 57 19.16 2.92 -0.71
N SER A 58 18.01 2.30 -0.87
CA SER A 58 17.83 1.20 -1.81
C SER A 58 18.12 1.72 -3.21
N THR A 59 19.12 1.13 -3.88
CA THR A 59 19.55 1.56 -5.21
C THR A 59 18.46 1.19 -6.22
N ARG A 60 17.90 2.18 -6.88
CA ARG A 60 16.94 2.00 -7.97
C ARG A 60 17.68 1.64 -9.25
N THR A 61 17.36 0.47 -9.80
CA THR A 61 18.00 -0.02 -11.03
C THR A 61 16.94 -0.15 -12.13
N PRO A 62 17.23 0.34 -13.36
CA PRO A 62 16.28 0.29 -14.47
C PRO A 62 15.91 -1.14 -14.84
N VAL A 63 14.64 -1.35 -15.20
CA VAL A 63 14.12 -2.61 -15.71
C VAL A 63 13.13 -2.37 -16.84
N THR A 64 13.14 -3.27 -17.81
CA THR A 64 12.09 -3.40 -18.82
C THR A 64 11.49 -4.80 -18.70
N ILE A 65 10.16 -4.89 -18.67
CA ILE A 65 9.40 -6.13 -18.67
C ILE A 65 8.53 -6.11 -19.92
N THR A 66 8.62 -7.14 -20.76
CA THR A 66 7.79 -7.31 -21.94
C THR A 66 6.91 -8.53 -21.76
N GLY A 67 5.60 -8.38 -21.91
CA GLY A 67 4.60 -9.44 -21.84
C GLY A 67 3.87 -9.61 -23.16
N THR A 68 3.58 -10.85 -23.54
CA THR A 68 2.70 -11.17 -24.67
C THR A 68 1.54 -11.99 -24.15
N TYR A 69 0.31 -11.59 -24.47
CA TYR A 69 -0.91 -12.15 -23.88
C TYR A 69 -1.85 -12.75 -24.91
N ASP A 70 -2.55 -13.82 -24.51
CA ASP A 70 -3.69 -14.39 -25.21
C ASP A 70 -4.98 -13.92 -24.54
N PHE A 71 -5.70 -13.01 -25.17
CA PHE A 71 -6.95 -12.43 -24.68
C PHE A 71 -8.19 -13.30 -24.92
N SER A 72 -8.04 -14.50 -25.45
CA SER A 72 -9.19 -15.40 -25.74
C SER A 72 -9.99 -15.80 -24.50
N THR A 73 -9.40 -15.70 -23.32
CA THR A 73 -9.99 -16.10 -22.03
C THR A 73 -10.35 -14.93 -21.11
N PHE A 74 -10.49 -13.73 -21.67
CA PHE A 74 -10.88 -12.53 -20.92
C PHE A 74 -11.99 -12.82 -19.89
N PRO A 75 -11.92 -12.30 -18.62
CA PRO A 75 -10.98 -11.31 -18.09
C PRO A 75 -9.66 -11.89 -17.54
N ASP A 76 -9.50 -13.21 -17.49
CA ASP A 76 -8.31 -13.89 -17.02
C ASP A 76 -7.49 -14.34 -18.22
N VAL A 77 -6.43 -13.60 -18.54
CA VAL A 77 -5.60 -13.86 -19.69
C VAL A 77 -4.29 -14.52 -19.29
N THR A 78 -3.71 -15.31 -20.17
CA THR A 78 -2.42 -15.98 -19.98
C THR A 78 -1.41 -15.53 -21.03
N GLY A 79 -0.14 -15.72 -20.76
CA GLY A 79 0.90 -15.34 -21.69
C GLY A 79 2.30 -15.70 -21.23
N THR A 80 3.29 -15.06 -21.83
CA THR A 80 4.70 -15.20 -21.48
C THR A 80 5.31 -13.81 -21.23
N PHE A 81 6.38 -13.77 -20.45
CA PHE A 81 7.12 -12.53 -20.23
C PHE A 81 8.62 -12.71 -20.33
N THR A 82 9.30 -11.63 -20.63
CA THR A 82 10.75 -11.50 -20.54
C THR A 82 11.12 -10.19 -19.84
N THR A 83 12.28 -10.14 -19.19
CA THR A 83 12.77 -8.90 -18.58
C THR A 83 14.21 -8.63 -19.03
N SER A 84 14.59 -7.36 -18.96
CA SER A 84 15.96 -6.90 -19.19
C SER A 84 16.36 -5.79 -18.24
N GLY A 85 17.65 -5.52 -18.11
CA GLY A 85 18.20 -4.55 -17.16
C GLY A 85 18.53 -5.16 -15.81
N ALA A 86 17.91 -4.63 -14.73
CA ALA A 86 18.16 -5.10 -13.35
C ALA A 86 17.79 -6.56 -13.11
N LEU A 87 16.85 -7.08 -13.88
CA LEU A 87 16.41 -8.46 -13.89
C LEU A 87 16.57 -9.01 -15.31
N THR A 88 17.03 -10.25 -15.42
CA THR A 88 17.09 -10.99 -16.69
C THR A 88 16.44 -12.33 -16.46
N ILE A 89 15.11 -12.35 -16.49
CA ILE A 89 14.28 -13.52 -16.24
C ILE A 89 13.19 -13.63 -17.32
N SER A 90 12.66 -14.82 -17.48
CA SER A 90 11.52 -15.10 -18.36
C SER A 90 10.64 -16.19 -17.74
N GLY A 91 9.42 -16.32 -18.20
CA GLY A 91 8.49 -17.32 -17.72
C GLY A 91 7.08 -17.11 -18.23
N ASP A 92 6.13 -17.72 -17.53
CA ASP A 92 4.72 -17.59 -17.80
C ASP A 92 4.13 -16.37 -17.05
N THR A 93 3.10 -15.79 -17.62
CA THR A 93 2.36 -14.72 -16.96
C THR A 93 0.86 -14.95 -17.01
N THR A 94 0.17 -14.48 -15.98
CA THR A 94 -1.29 -14.39 -15.97
C THR A 94 -1.68 -12.95 -15.63
N MET A 95 -2.76 -12.45 -16.24
CA MET A 95 -3.31 -11.14 -15.93
C MET A 95 -4.80 -11.27 -15.69
N HIS A 96 -5.26 -10.79 -14.55
CA HIS A 96 -6.67 -10.58 -14.28
C HIS A 96 -7.02 -9.11 -14.53
N ILE A 97 -7.96 -8.88 -15.46
CA ILE A 97 -8.41 -7.54 -15.83
C ILE A 97 -9.68 -7.24 -15.03
N GLY A 98 -9.56 -6.36 -14.05
CA GLY A 98 -10.67 -5.94 -13.21
C GLY A 98 -11.73 -5.14 -13.96
N PRO A 99 -12.93 -4.99 -13.35
CA PRO A 99 -14.03 -4.26 -13.98
C PRO A 99 -13.63 -2.80 -14.24
N ASN A 100 -13.97 -2.34 -15.41
CA ASN A 100 -13.77 -0.96 -15.84
C ASN A 100 -15.11 -0.21 -15.76
N GLU A 101 -15.38 0.44 -14.63
CA GLU A 101 -16.66 1.08 -14.34
C GLU A 101 -17.04 2.18 -15.35
N ASN A 102 -16.06 2.80 -16.00
CA ASN A 102 -16.27 3.93 -16.91
C ASN A 102 -15.80 3.65 -18.36
N GLY A 103 -15.38 2.43 -18.69
CA GLY A 103 -14.88 2.07 -20.02
C GLY A 103 -13.51 2.69 -20.39
N THR A 104 -12.85 3.40 -19.48
CA THR A 104 -11.63 4.15 -19.77
C THR A 104 -10.40 3.70 -18.98
N ILE A 105 -10.59 3.21 -17.76
CA ILE A 105 -9.51 2.80 -16.87
C ILE A 105 -9.81 1.39 -16.35
N ALA A 106 -8.86 0.47 -16.48
CA ALA A 106 -8.91 -0.84 -15.84
C ALA A 106 -7.79 -0.98 -14.81
N HIS A 107 -8.09 -1.72 -13.74
CA HIS A 107 -7.11 -2.17 -12.75
C HIS A 107 -6.81 -3.64 -13.02
N CYS A 108 -5.55 -3.94 -13.29
CA CYS A 108 -5.12 -5.30 -13.59
C CYS A 108 -4.19 -5.84 -12.51
N VAL A 109 -4.27 -7.14 -12.27
CA VAL A 109 -3.31 -7.87 -11.43
C VAL A 109 -2.54 -8.82 -12.34
N VAL A 110 -1.24 -8.56 -12.50
CA VAL A 110 -0.35 -9.40 -13.28
C VAL A 110 0.49 -10.27 -12.35
N THR A 111 0.56 -11.55 -12.65
CA THR A 111 1.40 -12.51 -11.95
C THR A 111 2.47 -13.03 -12.90
N LEU A 112 3.73 -12.70 -12.64
CA LEU A 112 4.88 -13.22 -13.36
C LEU A 112 5.39 -14.47 -12.64
N ILE A 113 5.43 -15.60 -13.33
CA ILE A 113 5.84 -16.90 -12.79
C ILE A 113 7.20 -17.22 -13.39
N ALA A 114 8.25 -17.03 -12.59
CA ALA A 114 9.65 -17.31 -12.97
C ALA A 114 10.18 -18.56 -12.23
N PRO A 115 11.28 -19.17 -12.68
CA PRO A 115 11.82 -20.38 -12.04
C PRO A 115 12.13 -20.24 -10.54
N ASP A 116 12.56 -19.04 -10.10
CA ASP A 116 13.01 -18.79 -8.73
C ASP A 116 11.95 -18.12 -7.84
N GLY A 117 10.72 -17.98 -8.33
CA GLY A 117 9.61 -17.40 -7.57
C GLY A 117 8.59 -16.67 -8.44
N VAL A 118 7.71 -15.92 -7.75
CA VAL A 118 6.60 -15.21 -8.37
C VAL A 118 6.72 -13.71 -8.05
N ILE A 119 6.34 -12.85 -9.01
CA ILE A 119 6.22 -11.40 -8.82
C ILE A 119 4.77 -11.01 -9.11
N ILE A 120 4.14 -10.26 -8.20
CA ILE A 120 2.78 -9.74 -8.37
C ILE A 120 2.84 -8.24 -8.61
N ILE A 121 2.25 -7.81 -9.70
CA ILE A 121 2.24 -6.43 -10.18
C ILE A 121 0.78 -5.95 -10.22
N HIS A 122 0.52 -4.78 -9.64
CA HIS A 122 -0.72 -4.05 -9.89
C HIS A 122 -0.50 -3.04 -11.01
N GLN A 123 -1.47 -2.95 -11.89
CA GLN A 123 -1.46 -2.02 -13.01
C GLN A 123 -2.73 -1.18 -13.04
N GLN A 124 -2.60 0.03 -13.55
CA GLN A 124 -3.69 0.90 -13.92
C GLN A 124 -3.53 1.31 -15.38
N CYS A 125 -4.38 0.76 -16.25
CA CYS A 125 -4.34 0.96 -17.69
C CYS A 125 -5.43 1.94 -18.16
N GLN A 126 -5.07 2.87 -19.02
CA GLN A 126 -5.99 3.79 -19.68
C GLN A 126 -6.20 3.34 -21.13
N PHE A 127 -7.39 2.82 -21.44
CA PHE A 127 -7.75 2.38 -22.79
C PHE A 127 -8.23 3.51 -23.70
N ALA A 128 -8.39 4.73 -23.16
CA ALA A 128 -8.73 5.90 -23.96
C ALA A 128 -7.56 6.46 -24.78
N THR A 129 -6.34 5.99 -24.53
CA THR A 129 -5.13 6.35 -25.30
C THR A 129 -4.85 5.31 -26.38
N SER A 130 -4.16 5.71 -27.45
CA SER A 130 -3.71 4.79 -28.52
C SER A 130 -2.21 4.95 -28.74
N PRO A 131 -1.37 3.95 -28.39
CA PRO A 131 -1.73 2.70 -27.70
C PRO A 131 -2.23 2.94 -26.27
N PRO A 132 -2.93 1.97 -25.66
CA PRO A 132 -3.24 1.99 -24.23
C PRO A 132 -1.97 2.19 -23.40
N ALA A 133 -2.07 3.01 -22.35
CA ALA A 133 -0.93 3.35 -21.51
C ALA A 133 -1.31 3.38 -20.03
N GLY A 134 -0.32 3.28 -19.14
CA GLY A 134 -0.63 3.26 -17.73
C GLY A 134 0.58 3.28 -16.81
N ARG A 135 0.35 2.81 -15.59
CA ARG A 135 1.36 2.68 -14.53
C ARG A 135 1.32 1.28 -13.95
N TRP A 136 2.45 0.84 -13.42
CA TRP A 136 2.58 -0.43 -12.74
C TRP A 136 3.37 -0.28 -11.43
N GLU A 137 3.11 -1.21 -10.49
CA GLU A 137 3.81 -1.31 -9.21
C GLU A 137 3.93 -2.77 -8.80
N ILE A 138 5.12 -3.20 -8.36
CA ILE A 138 5.33 -4.50 -7.72
C ILE A 138 4.80 -4.41 -6.28
N VAL A 139 3.76 -5.17 -6.00
CA VAL A 139 3.11 -5.20 -4.68
C VAL A 139 3.62 -6.32 -3.79
N SER A 140 4.02 -7.45 -4.38
CA SER A 140 4.60 -8.57 -3.63
C SER A 140 5.42 -9.49 -4.52
N GLY A 141 6.22 -10.35 -3.89
CA GLY A 141 6.97 -11.41 -4.56
C GLY A 141 7.21 -12.58 -3.62
N THR A 142 7.66 -13.71 -4.19
CA THR A 142 8.05 -14.91 -3.46
C THR A 142 9.43 -15.40 -3.92
N GLY A 143 10.03 -16.34 -3.18
CA GLY A 143 11.33 -16.89 -3.52
C GLY A 143 12.42 -15.80 -3.59
N ALA A 144 13.17 -15.77 -4.67
CA ALA A 144 14.22 -14.77 -4.91
C ALA A 144 13.68 -13.33 -4.99
N TYR A 145 12.37 -13.15 -5.18
CA TYR A 145 11.72 -11.84 -5.38
C TYR A 145 10.94 -11.35 -4.16
N ALA A 146 11.04 -12.01 -2.99
CA ALA A 146 10.24 -11.72 -1.79
C ALA A 146 10.31 -10.25 -1.33
N ASN A 147 11.47 -9.59 -1.50
CA ASN A 147 11.70 -8.20 -1.11
C ASN A 147 11.73 -7.24 -2.30
N LEU A 148 11.47 -7.74 -3.52
CA LEU A 148 11.50 -6.91 -4.71
C LEU A 148 10.36 -5.90 -4.67
N ARG A 149 10.71 -4.65 -4.98
CA ARG A 149 9.79 -3.53 -5.17
C ARG A 149 10.11 -2.87 -6.50
N GLY A 150 9.15 -2.18 -7.06
CA GLY A 150 9.37 -1.47 -8.31
C GLY A 150 8.13 -0.76 -8.78
N ASN A 151 8.31 0.20 -9.66
CA ASN A 151 7.22 0.92 -10.30
C ASN A 151 7.68 1.55 -11.63
N GLY A 152 6.72 1.93 -12.45
CA GLY A 152 7.02 2.57 -13.72
C GLY A 152 5.78 2.83 -14.55
N SER A 153 6.01 3.02 -15.84
CA SER A 153 4.98 3.21 -16.87
C SER A 153 4.84 1.96 -17.73
N LEU A 154 3.67 1.78 -18.32
CA LEU A 154 3.41 0.74 -19.30
C LEU A 154 2.75 1.30 -20.56
N THR A 155 2.93 0.61 -21.67
CA THR A 155 2.18 0.77 -22.92
C THR A 155 1.82 -0.60 -23.45
N MET A 156 0.70 -0.70 -24.14
CA MET A 156 0.18 -1.95 -24.70
C MET A 156 -0.18 -1.76 -26.17
N PRO A 157 0.81 -1.79 -27.07
CA PRO A 157 0.54 -1.85 -28.49
C PRO A 157 0.12 -3.28 -28.85
N ASP A 158 -1.07 -3.43 -29.42
CA ASP A 158 -1.66 -4.72 -29.79
C ASP A 158 -1.70 -5.71 -28.59
N ASP A 159 -1.23 -6.93 -28.75
CA ASP A 159 -1.20 -7.99 -27.73
C ASP A 159 0.13 -8.01 -26.92
N GLU A 160 0.98 -7.02 -27.13
CA GLU A 160 2.27 -6.89 -26.45
C GLU A 160 2.23 -5.75 -25.43
N GLU A 161 2.67 -6.03 -24.21
CA GLU A 161 2.82 -5.04 -23.16
C GLU A 161 4.29 -4.74 -22.92
N ALA A 162 4.64 -3.46 -22.88
CA ALA A 162 5.95 -2.98 -22.49
C ALA A 162 5.87 -2.16 -21.20
N MET A 163 6.46 -2.67 -20.12
CA MET A 163 6.59 -2.01 -18.82
C MET A 163 8.03 -1.53 -18.63
N THR A 164 8.22 -0.23 -18.42
CA THR A 164 9.54 0.36 -18.14
C THR A 164 9.53 1.07 -16.81
N GLY A 165 10.63 0.98 -16.06
CA GLY A 165 10.71 1.62 -14.75
C GLY A 165 11.94 1.23 -13.96
N PHE A 166 11.78 1.13 -12.64
CA PHE A 166 12.87 0.82 -11.73
C PHE A 166 12.44 -0.25 -10.73
N VAL A 167 13.40 -1.10 -10.37
CA VAL A 167 13.27 -2.06 -9.25
C VAL A 167 14.33 -1.79 -8.19
N TYR A 168 14.04 -2.22 -6.95
CA TYR A 168 14.89 -2.09 -5.77
C TYR A 168 14.54 -3.16 -4.73
N GLN A 169 15.49 -3.47 -3.86
CA GLN A 169 15.34 -4.39 -2.72
C GLN A 169 15.77 -3.72 -1.43
#